data_d9ef2b0dd1bcfa0043d1bd65fbc12acf
#
_entry.id   d9ef2b0dd1bcfa0043d1bd65fbc12acf
#
_cell.length_a   1.000
_cell.length_b   1.000
_cell.length_c   1.000
_cell.angle_alpha   90.00
_cell.angle_beta   90.00
_cell.angle_gamma   90.00
#
_symmetry.space_group_name_H-M   'P 1'
#
loop_
_entity.id
_entity.type
_entity.pdbx_description
1 polymer ?
#
loop_
_entity_poly.entity_id
_entity_poly.type
_entity_poly.pdbx_seq_one_letter_code
_entity_poly.pdbx_strand_id
1 'polypeptide(L)'
;MDEKRFQGIVRNVTLTREDMQKLLEMPLDQMDDWSPVRVELFDSREPAMERMARIMVDQIAANNAENKITTLILPVGPVAQYPIAAEMSNREGISWKNVWTFNMDEYLDWEGRPIPYDHPMSFHRAMDLSLFDHLNEELRIPESQRWFPEPFDPDAIDAKIDELTGGEGVDICFGGIGEHGHIAFNESPDLMNHYAHLTPDEFKGSKSRVLPLNPETLVRAQRSPLYTLCPPMAVTLGMRVILGAKRIVLATGGTVAKIAAMHPPTMDFPVTHIQEHPNAKEAVTLLVSQ
;
A
#
# COMPACT_ATOMS: atom_id res chain seq x y z
N MET A 1 -35.38 -8.18 -19.20
CA MET A 1 -34.65 -8.21 -17.95
C MET A 1 -34.61 -6.78 -17.42
N ASP A 2 -35.01 -6.57 -16.19
CA ASP A 2 -35.12 -5.24 -15.62
C ASP A 2 -33.69 -4.71 -15.40
N GLU A 3 -33.28 -3.66 -16.14
CA GLU A 3 -31.94 -3.04 -16.04
C GLU A 3 -31.56 -2.68 -14.59
N LYS A 4 -32.56 -2.32 -13.78
CA LYS A 4 -32.34 -2.04 -12.35
C LYS A 4 -31.86 -3.25 -11.53
N ARG A 5 -32.11 -4.47 -11.98
CA ARG A 5 -31.73 -5.69 -11.27
C ARG A 5 -30.24 -6.03 -11.44
N PHE A 6 -29.57 -5.44 -12.42
CA PHE A 6 -28.14 -5.62 -12.71
C PHE A 6 -27.27 -4.41 -12.30
N GLN A 7 -27.89 -3.29 -11.92
CA GLN A 7 -27.15 -2.09 -11.51
C GLN A 7 -26.26 -2.29 -10.28
N GLY A 8 -26.51 -3.30 -9.45
CA GLY A 8 -25.63 -3.68 -8.33
C GLY A 8 -24.55 -4.69 -8.72
N ILE A 9 -24.53 -5.18 -9.96
CA ILE A 9 -23.57 -6.19 -10.44
C ILE A 9 -22.68 -5.62 -11.56
N VAL A 10 -23.17 -4.60 -12.26
CA VAL A 10 -22.41 -3.91 -13.29
C VAL A 10 -21.64 -2.78 -12.62
N ARG A 11 -20.33 -2.92 -12.58
CA ARG A 11 -19.43 -1.86 -12.12
C ARG A 11 -19.75 -0.57 -12.88
N ASN A 12 -19.84 0.54 -12.16
CA ASN A 12 -19.93 1.85 -12.78
C ASN A 12 -18.58 2.20 -13.41
N VAL A 13 -18.24 1.54 -14.50
CA VAL A 13 -17.03 1.89 -15.26
C VAL A 13 -17.22 3.30 -15.80
N THR A 14 -16.47 4.24 -15.29
CA THR A 14 -16.55 5.66 -15.65
C THR A 14 -16.00 5.94 -17.05
N LEU A 15 -15.26 5.00 -17.64
CA LEU A 15 -14.72 5.11 -19.00
C LEU A 15 -15.48 4.19 -19.96
N THR A 16 -15.64 4.66 -21.20
CA THR A 16 -16.09 3.81 -22.30
C THR A 16 -15.02 2.76 -22.61
N ARG A 17 -15.40 1.68 -23.31
CA ARG A 17 -14.44 0.68 -23.80
C ARG A 17 -13.35 1.31 -24.66
N GLU A 18 -13.71 2.29 -25.49
CA GLU A 18 -12.77 3.00 -26.37
C GLU A 18 -11.78 3.85 -25.57
N ASP A 19 -12.26 4.58 -24.53
CA ASP A 19 -11.37 5.39 -23.69
C ASP A 19 -10.45 4.49 -22.86
N MET A 20 -10.93 3.36 -22.34
CA MET A 20 -10.10 2.40 -21.65
C MET A 20 -9.02 1.82 -22.56
N GLN A 21 -9.36 1.52 -23.81
CA GLN A 21 -8.39 1.03 -24.79
C GLN A 21 -7.31 2.08 -25.09
N LYS A 22 -7.68 3.34 -25.30
CA LYS A 22 -6.74 4.46 -25.49
C LYS A 22 -5.80 4.61 -24.30
N LEU A 23 -6.34 4.52 -23.07
CA LEU A 23 -5.55 4.58 -21.85
C LEU A 23 -4.52 3.43 -21.79
N LEU A 24 -4.93 2.22 -22.09
CA LEU A 24 -4.05 1.06 -22.05
C LEU A 24 -2.99 1.06 -23.19
N GLU A 25 -3.30 1.64 -24.33
CA GLU A 25 -2.39 1.77 -25.48
C GLU A 25 -1.38 2.93 -25.32
N MET A 26 -1.59 3.85 -24.39
CA MET A 26 -0.67 4.98 -24.18
C MET A 26 0.74 4.49 -23.85
N PRO A 27 1.80 5.06 -24.48
CA PRO A 27 3.18 4.75 -24.14
C PRO A 27 3.52 5.07 -22.69
N LEU A 28 4.29 4.20 -22.03
CA LEU A 28 4.64 4.36 -20.61
C LEU A 28 5.50 5.61 -20.36
N ASP A 29 6.37 5.95 -21.31
CA ASP A 29 7.26 7.11 -21.24
C ASP A 29 6.55 8.47 -21.31
N GLN A 30 5.27 8.49 -21.69
CA GLN A 30 4.43 9.69 -21.71
C GLN A 30 3.54 9.83 -20.48
N MET A 31 3.51 8.81 -19.61
CA MET A 31 2.55 8.80 -18.48
C MET A 31 2.74 9.98 -17.54
N ASP A 32 3.97 10.38 -17.24
CA ASP A 32 4.21 11.48 -16.29
C ASP A 32 3.64 12.81 -16.79
N ASP A 33 3.66 13.06 -18.10
CA ASP A 33 3.13 14.28 -18.69
C ASP A 33 1.60 14.39 -18.60
N TRP A 34 0.90 13.25 -18.60
CA TRP A 34 -0.57 13.20 -18.61
C TRP A 34 -1.18 12.88 -17.25
N SER A 35 -0.37 12.38 -16.32
CA SER A 35 -0.84 11.94 -15.01
C SER A 35 -0.90 13.08 -14.00
N PRO A 36 -1.96 13.17 -13.17
CA PRO A 36 -2.00 14.08 -12.02
C PRO A 36 -1.02 13.68 -10.90
N VAL A 37 -0.47 12.46 -10.92
CA VAL A 37 0.56 11.99 -10.00
C VAL A 37 1.91 11.88 -10.71
N ARG A 38 3.01 11.88 -9.98
CA ARG A 38 4.35 11.68 -10.54
C ARG A 38 4.53 10.22 -10.95
N VAL A 39 5.14 9.99 -12.11
CA VAL A 39 5.50 8.68 -12.60
C VAL A 39 7.00 8.63 -12.90
N GLU A 40 7.71 7.74 -12.20
CA GLU A 40 9.12 7.45 -12.47
C GLU A 40 9.20 6.07 -13.13
N LEU A 41 9.71 6.00 -14.36
CA LEU A 41 9.79 4.77 -15.16
C LEU A 41 11.17 4.13 -15.03
N PHE A 42 11.19 2.81 -14.87
CA PHE A 42 12.40 1.99 -14.72
C PHE A 42 12.39 0.82 -15.72
N ASP A 43 13.56 0.45 -16.20
CA ASP A 43 13.73 -0.66 -17.15
C ASP A 43 13.44 -2.04 -16.50
N SER A 44 13.56 -2.14 -15.18
CA SER A 44 13.27 -3.35 -14.41
C SER A 44 12.82 -3.03 -12.98
N ARG A 45 12.47 -4.07 -12.23
CA ARG A 45 12.01 -3.94 -10.85
C ARG A 45 13.12 -3.52 -9.88
N GLU A 46 14.36 -3.98 -10.09
CA GLU A 46 15.47 -3.75 -9.17
C GLU A 46 15.75 -2.25 -8.96
N PRO A 47 15.98 -1.42 -10.01
CA PRO A 47 16.20 0.01 -9.81
C PRO A 47 14.98 0.74 -9.23
N ALA A 48 13.77 0.27 -9.47
CA ALA A 48 12.57 0.82 -8.80
C ALA A 48 12.60 0.55 -7.29
N MET A 49 13.04 -0.64 -6.86
CA MET A 49 13.20 -0.97 -5.44
C MET A 49 14.35 -0.20 -4.78
N GLU A 50 15.46 -0.01 -5.47
CA GLU A 50 16.56 0.87 -5.01
C GLU A 50 16.08 2.31 -4.82
N ARG A 51 15.29 2.82 -5.75
CA ARG A 51 14.67 4.15 -5.66
C ARG A 51 13.74 4.26 -4.45
N MET A 52 12.89 3.25 -4.24
CA MET A 52 12.00 3.20 -3.07
C MET A 52 12.79 3.19 -1.75
N ALA A 53 13.83 2.37 -1.67
CA ALA A 53 14.74 2.32 -0.52
C ALA A 53 15.41 3.68 -0.28
N ARG A 54 15.93 4.32 -1.33
CA ARG A 54 16.57 5.63 -1.24
C ARG A 54 15.61 6.71 -0.70
N ILE A 55 14.37 6.77 -1.21
CA ILE A 55 13.35 7.69 -0.71
C ILE A 55 13.11 7.49 0.79
N MET A 56 13.04 6.23 1.23
CA MET A 56 12.83 5.87 2.65
C MET A 56 13.99 6.36 3.52
N VAL A 57 15.24 6.03 3.15
CA VAL A 57 16.43 6.39 3.90
C VAL A 57 16.66 7.90 3.92
N ASP A 58 16.44 8.60 2.81
CA ASP A 58 16.57 10.06 2.73
C ASP A 58 15.56 10.78 3.64
N GLN A 59 14.32 10.29 3.72
CA GLN A 59 13.34 10.86 4.64
C GLN A 59 13.75 10.69 6.09
N ILE A 60 14.25 9.50 6.46
CA ILE A 60 14.72 9.23 7.82
C ILE A 60 15.93 10.12 8.15
N ALA A 61 16.88 10.23 7.23
CA ALA A 61 18.06 11.08 7.40
C ALA A 61 17.68 12.56 7.59
N ALA A 62 16.76 13.06 6.78
CA ALA A 62 16.28 14.44 6.87
C ALA A 62 15.61 14.72 8.21
N ASN A 63 14.71 13.83 8.66
CA ASN A 63 14.04 14.00 9.95
C ASN A 63 15.02 13.86 11.13
N ASN A 64 15.98 12.94 11.07
CA ASN A 64 17.02 12.80 12.07
C ASN A 64 17.87 14.08 12.21
N ALA A 65 18.20 14.72 11.10
CA ALA A 65 18.96 15.98 11.11
C ALA A 65 18.21 17.13 11.82
N GLU A 66 16.88 17.07 11.82
CA GLU A 66 16.00 18.04 12.49
C GLU A 66 15.54 17.57 13.88
N ASN A 67 16.01 16.43 14.37
CA ASN A 67 15.56 15.77 15.60
C ASN A 67 14.05 15.49 15.63
N LYS A 68 13.47 15.19 14.48
CA LYS A 68 12.07 14.80 14.33
C LYS A 68 11.91 13.29 14.27
N ILE A 69 10.74 12.81 14.67
CA ILE A 69 10.34 11.42 14.40
C ILE A 69 10.05 11.25 12.91
N THR A 70 10.20 10.02 12.42
CA THR A 70 9.74 9.62 11.09
C THR A 70 8.63 8.60 11.22
N THR A 71 7.53 8.80 10.53
CA THR A 71 6.37 7.92 10.54
C THR A 71 6.15 7.31 9.15
N LEU A 72 6.17 5.97 9.06
CA LEU A 72 6.09 5.25 7.79
C LEU A 72 4.99 4.19 7.81
N ILE A 73 4.14 4.17 6.78
CA ILE A 73 3.31 3.00 6.48
C ILE A 73 4.10 2.10 5.53
N LEU A 74 4.21 0.80 5.87
CA LEU A 74 5.05 -0.16 5.18
C LEU A 74 4.26 -1.39 4.70
N PRO A 75 4.38 -1.80 3.41
CA PRO A 75 3.73 -2.99 2.87
C PRO A 75 4.58 -4.26 3.06
N VAL A 76 3.96 -5.42 2.95
CA VAL A 76 4.63 -6.68 2.63
C VAL A 76 4.28 -7.12 1.20
N GLY A 77 4.54 -6.23 0.29
CA GLY A 77 4.38 -6.37 -1.16
C GLY A 77 4.45 -5.00 -1.81
N PRO A 78 5.66 -4.58 -2.24
CA PRO A 78 6.95 -5.27 -2.34
C PRO A 78 7.72 -5.35 -1.01
N VAL A 79 8.75 -6.24 -0.96
CA VAL A 79 9.69 -6.38 0.17
C VAL A 79 11.16 -6.20 -0.24
N ALA A 80 11.45 -6.20 -1.55
CA ALA A 80 12.83 -6.17 -2.05
C ALA A 80 13.57 -4.86 -1.69
N GLN A 81 12.86 -3.77 -1.45
CA GLN A 81 13.40 -2.49 -1.01
C GLN A 81 13.98 -2.52 0.41
N TYR A 82 13.53 -3.43 1.27
CA TYR A 82 13.89 -3.41 2.69
C TYR A 82 15.35 -3.80 2.98
N PRO A 83 15.89 -4.92 2.44
CA PRO A 83 17.31 -5.21 2.62
C PRO A 83 18.21 -4.10 2.07
N ILE A 84 17.78 -3.47 0.96
CA ILE A 84 18.50 -2.35 0.34
C ILE A 84 18.51 -1.13 1.28
N ALA A 85 17.35 -0.78 1.84
CA ALA A 85 17.23 0.33 2.79
C ALA A 85 18.04 0.07 4.07
N ALA A 86 18.03 -1.16 4.58
CA ALA A 86 18.84 -1.54 5.74
C ALA A 86 20.33 -1.45 5.44
N GLU A 87 20.80 -1.96 4.29
CA GLU A 87 22.20 -1.86 3.86
C GLU A 87 22.64 -0.40 3.68
N MET A 88 21.82 0.42 3.02
CA MET A 88 22.07 1.87 2.89
C MET A 88 22.18 2.53 4.25
N SER A 89 21.25 2.25 5.17
CA SER A 89 21.22 2.83 6.51
C SER A 89 22.44 2.42 7.32
N ASN A 90 22.83 1.14 7.27
CA ASN A 90 24.02 0.64 7.97
C ASN A 90 25.31 1.29 7.45
N ARG A 91 25.46 1.41 6.13
CA ARG A 91 26.61 2.04 5.49
C ARG A 91 26.72 3.54 5.77
N GLU A 92 25.59 4.23 5.77
CA GLU A 92 25.51 5.68 5.92
C GLU A 92 25.33 6.13 7.38
N GLY A 93 25.18 5.17 8.32
CA GLY A 93 24.99 5.45 9.74
C GLY A 93 23.62 6.09 10.06
N ILE A 94 22.59 5.82 9.26
CA ILE A 94 21.28 6.40 9.44
C ILE A 94 20.50 5.64 10.52
N SER A 95 20.21 6.31 11.61
CA SER A 95 19.54 5.74 12.78
C SER A 95 18.02 5.62 12.55
N TRP A 96 17.47 4.46 12.87
CA TRP A 96 16.02 4.19 12.88
C TRP A 96 15.41 4.30 14.28
N LYS A 97 16.16 4.78 15.27
CA LYS A 97 15.68 4.88 16.67
C LYS A 97 14.49 5.83 16.86
N ASN A 98 14.34 6.82 15.97
CA ASN A 98 13.22 7.75 15.98
C ASN A 98 12.18 7.44 14.87
N VAL A 99 12.24 6.24 14.30
CA VAL A 99 11.28 5.82 13.26
C VAL A 99 10.14 5.04 13.91
N TRP A 100 8.91 5.34 13.47
CA TRP A 100 7.70 4.58 13.78
C TRP A 100 7.19 3.95 12.50
N THR A 101 7.01 2.65 12.49
CA THR A 101 6.50 1.91 11.34
C THR A 101 5.12 1.34 11.62
N PHE A 102 4.24 1.45 10.64
CA PHE A 102 2.89 0.93 10.65
C PHE A 102 2.75 -0.02 9.46
N ASN A 103 2.60 -1.31 9.72
CA ASN A 103 2.39 -2.28 8.65
C ASN A 103 0.99 -2.11 8.06
N MET A 104 0.88 -2.26 6.74
CA MET A 104 -0.39 -2.07 6.03
C MET A 104 -1.45 -3.09 6.41
N ASP A 105 -1.01 -4.34 6.64
CA ASP A 105 -1.93 -5.46 6.77
C ASP A 105 -1.26 -6.68 7.40
N GLU A 106 -2.06 -7.65 7.80
CA GLU A 106 -1.64 -9.01 8.18
C GLU A 106 -2.75 -10.00 7.81
N TYR A 107 -2.36 -11.20 7.45
CA TYR A 107 -3.28 -12.29 7.20
C TYR A 107 -3.92 -12.84 8.48
N LEU A 108 -5.18 -13.24 8.35
CA LEU A 108 -5.95 -13.88 9.41
C LEU A 108 -6.49 -15.21 8.95
N ASP A 109 -6.71 -16.12 9.91
CA ASP A 109 -7.41 -17.37 9.64
C ASP A 109 -8.90 -17.16 9.31
N TRP A 110 -9.61 -18.22 9.01
CA TRP A 110 -11.04 -18.17 8.66
C TRP A 110 -11.98 -17.80 9.83
N GLU A 111 -11.47 -17.74 11.06
CA GLU A 111 -12.17 -17.22 12.24
C GLU A 111 -11.78 -15.77 12.55
N GLY A 112 -10.94 -15.14 11.70
CA GLY A 112 -10.47 -13.77 11.90
C GLY A 112 -9.40 -13.62 12.98
N ARG A 113 -8.68 -14.73 13.32
CA ARG A 113 -7.58 -14.69 14.28
C ARG A 113 -6.24 -14.54 13.57
N PRO A 114 -5.22 -13.93 14.22
CA PRO A 114 -3.89 -13.84 13.66
C PRO A 114 -3.34 -15.21 13.30
N ILE A 115 -2.72 -15.34 12.13
CA ILE A 115 -1.95 -16.53 11.79
C ILE A 115 -0.69 -16.61 12.67
N PRO A 116 -0.15 -17.82 12.94
CA PRO A 116 1.08 -17.95 13.71
C PRO A 116 2.24 -17.17 13.09
N TYR A 117 3.11 -16.61 13.94
CA TYR A 117 4.29 -15.85 13.49
C TYR A 117 5.20 -16.65 12.54
N ASP A 118 5.37 -17.94 12.79
CA ASP A 118 6.18 -18.85 11.96
C ASP A 118 5.47 -19.32 10.68
N HIS A 119 4.22 -18.91 10.46
CA HIS A 119 3.52 -19.20 9.22
C HIS A 119 4.25 -18.54 8.03
N PRO A 120 4.46 -19.26 6.91
CA PRO A 120 5.19 -18.72 5.75
C PRO A 120 4.63 -17.41 5.17
N MET A 121 3.34 -17.15 5.38
CA MET A 121 2.66 -15.95 4.92
C MET A 121 2.54 -14.85 5.99
N SER A 122 3.12 -15.01 7.19
CA SER A 122 3.09 -13.94 8.18
C SER A 122 3.84 -12.71 7.69
N PHE A 123 3.17 -11.58 7.66
CA PHE A 123 3.75 -10.31 7.28
C PHE A 123 4.64 -9.77 8.40
N HIS A 124 4.28 -10.03 9.65
CA HIS A 124 5.14 -9.69 10.78
C HIS A 124 6.52 -10.36 10.63
N ARG A 125 6.54 -11.69 10.43
CA ARG A 125 7.79 -12.42 10.19
C ARG A 125 8.54 -11.93 8.95
N ALA A 126 7.81 -11.62 7.87
CA ALA A 126 8.43 -11.10 6.66
C ALA A 126 9.14 -9.75 6.89
N MET A 127 8.58 -8.88 7.73
CA MET A 127 9.20 -7.59 8.09
C MET A 127 10.44 -7.78 8.95
N ASP A 128 10.40 -8.66 9.95
CA ASP A 128 11.59 -8.96 10.75
C ASP A 128 12.73 -9.45 9.86
N LEU A 129 12.46 -10.46 9.03
CA LEU A 129 13.46 -11.09 8.16
C LEU A 129 13.94 -10.20 7.00
N SER A 130 13.15 -9.23 6.54
CA SER A 130 13.54 -8.41 5.39
C SER A 130 14.10 -7.04 5.77
N LEU A 131 13.71 -6.48 6.92
CA LEU A 131 14.10 -5.14 7.35
C LEU A 131 14.76 -5.13 8.73
N PHE A 132 14.00 -5.51 9.77
CA PHE A 132 14.41 -5.17 11.13
C PHE A 132 15.67 -5.91 11.58
N ASP A 133 15.83 -7.19 11.17
CA ASP A 133 17.02 -7.99 11.49
C ASP A 133 18.25 -7.60 10.65
N HIS A 134 18.06 -6.91 9.52
CA HIS A 134 19.16 -6.43 8.69
C HIS A 134 19.78 -5.11 9.18
N LEU A 135 19.08 -4.38 10.04
CA LEU A 135 19.65 -3.15 10.64
C LEU A 135 20.65 -3.50 11.75
N ASN A 136 21.80 -2.82 11.74
CA ASN A 136 22.76 -2.91 12.83
C ASN A 136 22.08 -2.57 14.16
N GLU A 137 22.48 -3.25 15.24
CA GLU A 137 21.82 -3.13 16.55
C GLU A 137 21.80 -1.68 17.06
N GLU A 138 22.89 -0.95 16.87
CA GLU A 138 23.01 0.46 17.27
C GLU A 138 22.13 1.43 16.47
N LEU A 139 21.64 1.03 15.28
CA LEU A 139 20.78 1.83 14.41
C LEU A 139 19.32 1.39 14.43
N ARG A 140 19.07 0.20 14.98
CA ARG A 140 17.78 -0.51 14.84
C ARG A 140 16.62 0.24 15.51
N ILE A 141 15.47 0.21 14.83
CA ILE A 141 14.19 0.69 15.35
C ILE A 141 13.78 -0.11 16.61
N PRO A 142 13.38 0.55 17.71
CA PRO A 142 12.83 -0.13 18.87
C PRO A 142 11.59 -0.96 18.54
N GLU A 143 11.45 -2.11 19.17
CA GLU A 143 10.31 -2.99 18.96
C GLU A 143 8.96 -2.31 19.25
N SER A 144 8.91 -1.48 20.29
CA SER A 144 7.72 -0.70 20.66
C SER A 144 7.26 0.32 19.62
N GLN A 145 8.09 0.59 18.60
CA GLN A 145 7.79 1.51 17.51
C GLN A 145 7.40 0.79 16.20
N ARG A 146 7.34 -0.55 16.22
CA ARG A 146 6.94 -1.41 15.09
C ARG A 146 5.49 -1.82 15.29
N TRP A 147 4.58 -1.18 14.59
CA TRP A 147 3.14 -1.42 14.75
C TRP A 147 2.59 -2.30 13.63
N PHE A 148 1.91 -3.35 14.03
CA PHE A 148 1.15 -4.24 13.14
C PHE A 148 -0.33 -4.09 13.46
N PRO A 149 -1.22 -4.14 12.47
CA PRO A 149 -2.65 -4.03 12.74
C PRO A 149 -3.15 -5.26 13.50
N GLU A 150 -3.96 -5.04 14.53
CA GLU A 150 -4.51 -6.08 15.40
C GLU A 150 -5.98 -6.33 15.07
N PRO A 151 -6.42 -7.59 14.82
CA PRO A 151 -7.78 -7.85 14.39
C PRO A 151 -8.84 -7.60 15.48
N PHE A 152 -8.45 -7.66 16.74
CA PHE A 152 -9.37 -7.44 17.88
C PHE A 152 -9.52 -5.97 18.26
N ASP A 153 -8.63 -5.11 17.79
CA ASP A 153 -8.68 -3.65 17.94
C ASP A 153 -8.05 -2.96 16.72
N PRO A 154 -8.66 -3.08 15.54
CA PRO A 154 -8.09 -2.52 14.32
C PRO A 154 -8.01 -0.98 14.33
N ASP A 155 -8.82 -0.30 15.16
CA ASP A 155 -8.78 1.15 15.30
C ASP A 155 -7.55 1.64 16.10
N ALA A 156 -6.88 0.79 16.89
CA ALA A 156 -5.72 1.17 17.69
C ALA A 156 -4.56 1.72 16.85
N ILE A 157 -4.31 1.14 15.69
CA ILE A 157 -3.25 1.59 14.79
C ILE A 157 -3.57 2.96 14.18
N ASP A 158 -4.84 3.21 13.81
CA ASP A 158 -5.30 4.51 13.33
C ASP A 158 -5.14 5.58 14.41
N ALA A 159 -5.54 5.26 15.64
CA ALA A 159 -5.42 6.17 16.80
C ALA A 159 -3.95 6.49 17.10
N LYS A 160 -3.05 5.49 16.97
CA LYS A 160 -1.60 5.70 17.18
C LYS A 160 -0.98 6.58 16.12
N ILE A 161 -1.39 6.41 14.87
CA ILE A 161 -0.99 7.31 13.77
C ILE A 161 -1.44 8.74 14.09
N ASP A 162 -2.72 8.94 14.43
CA ASP A 162 -3.28 10.26 14.74
C ASP A 162 -2.58 10.90 15.96
N GLU A 163 -2.28 10.13 17.01
CA GLU A 163 -1.52 10.59 18.19
C GLU A 163 -0.13 11.13 17.82
N LEU A 164 0.64 10.37 17.03
CA LEU A 164 2.01 10.72 16.69
C LEU A 164 2.12 11.85 15.66
N THR A 165 1.13 11.95 14.78
CA THR A 165 1.16 12.92 13.67
C THR A 165 0.30 14.16 13.94
N GLY A 166 -0.43 14.19 15.07
CA GLY A 166 -1.40 15.27 15.34
C GLY A 166 -2.57 15.29 14.34
N GLY A 167 -2.84 14.17 13.66
CA GLY A 167 -3.86 14.07 12.63
C GLY A 167 -3.42 14.55 11.24
N GLU A 168 -2.15 14.95 11.07
CA GLU A 168 -1.60 15.43 9.76
C GLU A 168 -1.20 14.28 8.82
N GLY A 169 -1.37 13.02 9.23
CA GLY A 169 -0.95 11.84 8.50
C GLY A 169 0.54 11.51 8.62
N VAL A 170 0.91 10.29 8.24
CA VAL A 170 2.30 9.82 8.27
C VAL A 170 3.17 10.55 7.24
N ASP A 171 4.48 10.56 7.45
CA ASP A 171 5.39 11.21 6.51
C ASP A 171 5.38 10.55 5.14
N ILE A 172 5.44 9.19 5.08
CA ILE A 172 5.33 8.47 3.81
C ILE A 172 4.53 7.17 4.00
N CYS A 173 3.57 6.94 3.08
CA CYS A 173 2.98 5.63 2.85
C CYS A 173 3.67 4.97 1.66
N PHE A 174 4.39 3.86 1.90
CA PHE A 174 4.91 3.01 0.84
C PHE A 174 3.93 1.89 0.55
N GLY A 175 3.88 1.43 -0.70
CA GLY A 175 2.99 0.34 -1.08
C GLY A 175 3.32 -0.30 -2.42
N GLY A 176 2.67 -1.44 -2.67
CA GLY A 176 2.45 -1.98 -3.99
C GLY A 176 1.03 -1.70 -4.43
N ILE A 177 0.74 -1.98 -5.69
CA ILE A 177 -0.62 -1.96 -6.21
C ILE A 177 -0.96 -3.37 -6.67
N GLY A 178 -2.04 -3.92 -6.16
CA GLY A 178 -2.53 -5.22 -6.61
C GLY A 178 -3.03 -5.15 -8.07
N GLU A 179 -3.07 -6.30 -8.75
CA GLU A 179 -3.45 -6.35 -10.18
C GLU A 179 -4.84 -5.80 -10.48
N HIS A 180 -5.72 -5.81 -9.48
CA HIS A 180 -7.08 -5.26 -9.58
C HIS A 180 -7.19 -3.84 -9.02
N GLY A 181 -6.06 -3.13 -8.89
CA GLY A 181 -6.04 -1.75 -8.44
C GLY A 181 -6.32 -1.55 -6.96
N HIS A 182 -6.15 -2.58 -6.11
CA HIS A 182 -6.24 -2.41 -4.67
C HIS A 182 -4.93 -1.88 -4.07
N ILE A 183 -5.03 -1.19 -2.96
CA ILE A 183 -3.92 -0.73 -2.12
C ILE A 183 -4.12 -1.26 -0.70
N ALA A 184 -3.09 -1.87 -0.11
CA ALA A 184 -3.26 -2.79 1.03
C ALA A 184 -4.30 -3.87 0.65
N PHE A 185 -5.19 -4.28 1.55
CA PHE A 185 -6.34 -5.11 1.16
C PHE A 185 -7.64 -4.30 1.00
N ASN A 186 -7.53 -3.00 0.66
CA ASN A 186 -8.69 -2.20 0.26
C ASN A 186 -9.06 -2.52 -1.19
N GLU A 187 -9.84 -3.57 -1.35
CA GLU A 187 -10.31 -4.08 -2.64
C GLU A 187 -11.60 -3.40 -3.07
N SER A 188 -11.98 -3.55 -4.35
CA SER A 188 -13.24 -3.01 -4.86
C SER A 188 -14.43 -3.48 -4.02
N PRO A 189 -15.23 -2.56 -3.45
CA PRO A 189 -16.39 -2.92 -2.64
C PRO A 189 -17.41 -3.80 -3.36
N ASP A 190 -17.58 -3.59 -4.66
CA ASP A 190 -18.56 -4.34 -5.46
C ASP A 190 -18.24 -5.83 -5.57
N LEU A 191 -16.93 -6.19 -5.55
CA LEU A 191 -16.51 -7.60 -5.58
C LEU A 191 -16.82 -8.32 -4.27
N MET A 192 -16.79 -7.59 -3.17
CA MET A 192 -16.97 -8.16 -1.84
C MET A 192 -18.41 -8.17 -1.33
N ASN A 193 -19.34 -7.49 -2.00
CA ASN A 193 -20.72 -7.27 -1.57
C ASN A 193 -20.90 -6.63 -0.16
N HIS A 194 -19.81 -6.45 0.59
CA HIS A 194 -19.86 -5.91 1.96
C HIS A 194 -19.96 -4.39 1.99
N TYR A 195 -19.54 -3.74 0.92
CA TYR A 195 -19.44 -2.28 0.83
C TYR A 195 -20.19 -1.71 -0.38
N ALA A 196 -21.01 -2.51 -1.05
CA ALA A 196 -21.73 -2.10 -2.25
C ALA A 196 -22.64 -0.87 -2.06
N HIS A 197 -22.92 -0.52 -0.80
CA HIS A 197 -23.71 0.66 -0.43
C HIS A 197 -22.87 1.88 -0.03
N LEU A 198 -21.52 1.75 0.03
CA LEU A 198 -20.67 2.87 0.39
C LEU A 198 -20.59 3.89 -0.76
N THR A 199 -20.65 5.15 -0.40
CA THR A 199 -20.24 6.24 -1.29
C THR A 199 -18.71 6.29 -1.41
N PRO A 200 -18.16 6.91 -2.48
CA PRO A 200 -16.71 7.11 -2.58
C PRO A 200 -16.10 7.82 -1.37
N ASP A 201 -16.79 8.77 -0.76
CA ASP A 201 -16.28 9.49 0.41
C ASP A 201 -16.27 8.62 1.67
N GLU A 202 -17.29 7.79 1.88
CA GLU A 202 -17.29 6.79 2.97
C GLU A 202 -16.19 5.75 2.78
N PHE A 203 -15.95 5.31 1.55
CA PHE A 203 -14.85 4.39 1.25
C PHE A 203 -13.47 5.02 1.52
N LYS A 204 -13.23 6.23 1.02
CA LYS A 204 -11.99 6.99 1.30
C LYS A 204 -11.80 7.29 2.79
N GLY A 205 -12.87 7.52 3.51
CA GLY A 205 -12.88 7.74 4.96
C GLY A 205 -12.81 6.46 5.80
N SER A 206 -12.73 5.28 5.18
CA SER A 206 -12.75 4.01 5.90
C SER A 206 -11.55 3.86 6.84
N LYS A 207 -11.82 3.33 8.03
CA LYS A 207 -10.83 3.00 9.05
C LYS A 207 -10.21 1.62 8.80
N SER A 208 -9.15 1.35 9.54
CA SER A 208 -8.55 0.01 9.62
C SER A 208 -9.57 -1.01 10.08
N ARG A 209 -9.55 -2.21 9.48
CA ARG A 209 -10.61 -3.20 9.67
C ARG A 209 -10.21 -4.61 9.31
N VAL A 210 -10.95 -5.57 9.85
CA VAL A 210 -10.93 -6.98 9.44
C VAL A 210 -11.87 -7.16 8.26
N LEU A 211 -11.43 -7.94 7.25
CA LEU A 211 -12.23 -8.25 6.07
C LEU A 211 -11.87 -9.63 5.49
N PRO A 212 -12.80 -10.30 4.82
CA PRO A 212 -12.47 -11.44 3.98
C PRO A 212 -11.75 -10.96 2.71
N LEU A 213 -10.81 -11.76 2.23
CA LEU A 213 -10.09 -11.48 1.00
C LEU A 213 -10.93 -11.82 -0.23
N ASN A 214 -10.75 -11.04 -1.29
CA ASN A 214 -11.35 -11.29 -2.58
C ASN A 214 -10.89 -12.64 -3.15
N PRO A 215 -11.78 -13.43 -3.79
CA PRO A 215 -11.41 -14.68 -4.44
C PRO A 215 -10.23 -14.58 -5.40
N GLU A 216 -10.10 -13.48 -6.12
CA GLU A 216 -8.98 -13.25 -7.05
C GLU A 216 -7.65 -13.08 -6.31
N THR A 217 -7.63 -12.38 -5.19
CA THR A 217 -6.47 -12.26 -4.31
C THR A 217 -6.07 -13.63 -3.73
N LEU A 218 -7.05 -14.42 -3.29
CA LEU A 218 -6.81 -15.78 -2.80
C LEU A 218 -6.19 -16.69 -3.88
N VAL A 219 -6.77 -16.70 -5.08
CA VAL A 219 -6.26 -17.49 -6.21
C VAL A 219 -4.84 -17.07 -6.60
N ARG A 220 -4.54 -15.78 -6.55
CA ARG A 220 -3.22 -15.28 -6.88
C ARG A 220 -2.17 -15.66 -5.83
N ALA A 221 -2.50 -15.52 -4.55
CA ALA A 221 -1.61 -15.92 -3.47
C ALA A 221 -1.31 -17.42 -3.48
N GLN A 222 -2.27 -18.25 -3.87
CA GLN A 222 -2.10 -19.70 -4.03
C GLN A 222 -1.16 -20.10 -5.19
N ARG A 223 -0.87 -19.23 -6.12
CA ARG A 223 0.08 -19.52 -7.21
C ARG A 223 1.53 -19.62 -6.74
N SER A 224 1.83 -19.21 -5.54
CA SER A 224 3.16 -19.38 -4.97
C SER A 224 3.39 -20.87 -4.67
N PRO A 225 4.48 -21.49 -5.16
CA PRO A 225 4.79 -22.88 -4.85
C PRO A 225 5.11 -23.14 -3.37
N LEU A 226 5.28 -22.08 -2.60
CA LEU A 226 5.59 -22.12 -1.17
C LEU A 226 4.33 -22.22 -0.28
N TYR A 227 3.14 -21.95 -0.82
CA TYR A 227 1.92 -21.84 -0.04
C TYR A 227 0.84 -22.77 -0.59
N THR A 228 0.44 -23.71 0.20
CA THR A 228 -0.64 -24.66 -0.13
C THR A 228 -2.04 -24.09 0.16
N LEU A 229 -2.11 -23.15 1.09
CA LEU A 229 -3.36 -22.48 1.49
C LEU A 229 -3.07 -21.00 1.80
N CYS A 230 -3.78 -20.10 1.12
CA CYS A 230 -3.80 -18.68 1.47
C CYS A 230 -4.81 -18.46 2.61
N PRO A 231 -4.44 -17.78 3.69
CA PRO A 231 -5.39 -17.39 4.72
C PRO A 231 -6.51 -16.51 4.12
N PRO A 232 -7.79 -16.78 4.47
CA PRO A 232 -8.92 -16.20 3.73
C PRO A 232 -9.31 -14.80 4.17
N MET A 233 -8.77 -14.31 5.26
CA MET A 233 -9.09 -13.01 5.82
C MET A 233 -7.82 -12.20 6.08
N ALA A 234 -7.99 -10.91 6.30
CA ALA A 234 -6.93 -10.00 6.69
C ALA A 234 -7.44 -8.92 7.63
N VAL A 235 -6.54 -8.35 8.41
CA VAL A 235 -6.69 -7.01 9.00
C VAL A 235 -5.86 -6.04 8.18
N THR A 236 -6.44 -4.89 7.80
CA THR A 236 -5.81 -3.94 6.87
C THR A 236 -6.03 -2.51 7.32
N LEU A 237 -5.06 -1.64 7.05
CA LEU A 237 -5.23 -0.20 7.19
C LEU A 237 -6.33 0.29 6.25
N GLY A 238 -7.14 1.23 6.76
CA GLY A 238 -8.19 1.86 5.98
C GLY A 238 -7.66 2.89 4.98
N MET A 239 -8.49 3.23 3.99
CA MET A 239 -8.13 4.23 2.98
C MET A 239 -7.84 5.59 3.62
N ARG A 240 -8.48 5.92 4.77
CA ARG A 240 -8.28 7.19 5.47
C ARG A 240 -6.80 7.46 5.78
N VAL A 241 -6.12 6.54 6.42
CA VAL A 241 -4.73 6.73 6.84
C VAL A 241 -3.76 6.60 5.67
N ILE A 242 -4.10 5.81 4.65
CA ILE A 242 -3.29 5.66 3.43
C ILE A 242 -3.33 6.94 2.61
N LEU A 243 -4.54 7.43 2.28
CA LEU A 243 -4.72 8.65 1.49
C LEU A 243 -4.36 9.93 2.26
N GLY A 244 -4.39 9.88 3.59
CA GLY A 244 -3.98 10.98 4.46
C GLY A 244 -2.47 11.09 4.69
N ALA A 245 -1.64 10.18 4.14
CA ALA A 245 -0.19 10.29 4.24
C ALA A 245 0.31 11.55 3.51
N LYS A 246 1.32 12.25 4.07
CA LYS A 246 1.91 13.46 3.45
C LYS A 246 2.54 13.16 2.08
N ARG A 247 3.08 11.94 1.93
CA ARG A 247 3.58 11.40 0.66
C ARG A 247 3.13 9.96 0.49
N ILE A 248 2.86 9.58 -0.76
CA ILE A 248 2.51 8.19 -1.14
C ILE A 248 3.49 7.74 -2.22
N VAL A 249 4.16 6.61 -2.00
CA VAL A 249 5.13 6.04 -2.96
C VAL A 249 4.75 4.59 -3.24
N LEU A 250 4.27 4.32 -4.44
CA LEU A 250 3.79 3.00 -4.82
C LEU A 250 4.62 2.40 -5.96
N ALA A 251 4.95 1.12 -5.85
CA ALA A 251 5.63 0.38 -6.91
C ALA A 251 4.66 -0.56 -7.63
N THR A 252 4.72 -0.59 -8.98
CA THR A 252 3.81 -1.41 -9.77
C THR A 252 4.34 -1.68 -11.18
N GLY A 253 3.67 -2.58 -11.91
CA GLY A 253 3.91 -2.80 -13.35
C GLY A 253 3.11 -1.85 -14.23
N GLY A 254 3.52 -1.75 -15.51
CA GLY A 254 3.05 -0.73 -16.43
C GLY A 254 1.53 -0.64 -16.65
N THR A 255 0.83 -1.78 -16.82
CA THR A 255 -0.63 -1.76 -17.07
C THR A 255 -1.40 -1.24 -15.87
N VAL A 256 -1.06 -1.71 -14.66
CA VAL A 256 -1.70 -1.28 -13.42
C VAL A 256 -1.38 0.19 -13.12
N ALA A 257 -0.15 0.62 -13.44
CA ALA A 257 0.25 2.03 -13.32
C ALA A 257 -0.63 2.95 -14.18
N LYS A 258 -0.94 2.56 -15.41
CA LYS A 258 -1.83 3.34 -16.30
C LYS A 258 -3.21 3.53 -15.67
N ILE A 259 -3.78 2.47 -15.10
CA ILE A 259 -5.06 2.58 -14.39
C ILE A 259 -4.91 3.49 -13.16
N ALA A 260 -3.93 3.26 -12.32
CA ALA A 260 -3.73 4.03 -11.09
C ALA A 260 -3.51 5.53 -11.35
N ALA A 261 -2.76 5.86 -12.40
CA ALA A 261 -2.36 7.23 -12.72
C ALA A 261 -3.36 8.01 -13.59
N MET A 262 -4.20 7.33 -14.37
CA MET A 262 -4.91 7.97 -15.47
C MET A 262 -6.40 7.63 -15.55
N HIS A 263 -6.84 6.50 -14.96
CA HIS A 263 -8.27 6.22 -14.86
C HIS A 263 -8.90 7.20 -13.85
N PRO A 264 -10.05 7.81 -14.16
CA PRO A 264 -10.75 8.65 -13.18
C PRO A 264 -10.95 7.95 -11.84
N PRO A 265 -10.87 8.64 -10.71
CA PRO A 265 -11.04 8.05 -9.39
C PRO A 265 -12.33 7.23 -9.27
N THR A 266 -12.20 5.98 -8.83
CA THR A 266 -13.32 5.05 -8.69
C THR A 266 -13.04 3.98 -7.65
N MET A 267 -14.09 3.51 -6.98
CA MET A 267 -13.99 2.37 -6.06
C MET A 267 -13.74 1.04 -6.78
N ASP A 268 -13.99 0.95 -8.10
CA ASP A 268 -13.64 -0.24 -8.90
C ASP A 268 -12.15 -0.51 -8.94
N PHE A 269 -11.36 0.57 -8.91
CA PHE A 269 -9.91 0.56 -8.80
C PHE A 269 -9.50 1.47 -7.64
N PRO A 270 -9.55 1.00 -6.40
CA PRO A 270 -9.36 1.83 -5.20
C PRO A 270 -8.12 2.72 -5.20
N VAL A 271 -7.03 2.24 -5.80
CA VAL A 271 -5.78 3.01 -5.93
C VAL A 271 -5.95 4.32 -6.70
N THR A 272 -6.95 4.43 -7.58
CA THR A 272 -7.17 5.66 -8.39
C THR A 272 -7.48 6.88 -7.52
N HIS A 273 -7.94 6.68 -6.29
CA HIS A 273 -8.15 7.77 -5.32
C HIS A 273 -6.87 8.49 -4.88
N ILE A 274 -5.67 7.93 -5.14
CA ILE A 274 -4.42 8.67 -4.90
C ILE A 274 -4.31 9.96 -5.73
N GLN A 275 -5.03 10.02 -6.85
CA GLN A 275 -5.09 11.21 -7.73
C GLN A 275 -5.81 12.39 -7.06
N GLU A 276 -6.63 12.12 -6.04
CA GLU A 276 -7.36 13.15 -5.27
C GLU A 276 -6.51 13.73 -4.12
N HIS A 277 -5.25 13.29 -3.95
CA HIS A 277 -4.37 13.87 -2.94
C HIS A 277 -4.20 15.37 -3.20
N PRO A 278 -4.27 16.25 -2.16
CA PRO A 278 -4.23 17.72 -2.34
C PRO A 278 -3.04 18.23 -3.16
N ASN A 279 -1.90 17.54 -3.07
CA ASN A 279 -0.67 17.85 -3.80
C ASN A 279 -0.23 16.63 -4.62
N ALA A 280 -1.14 16.05 -5.42
CA ALA A 280 -0.93 14.76 -6.06
C ALA A 280 0.37 14.67 -6.86
N LYS A 281 0.71 15.69 -7.67
CA LYS A 281 1.92 15.67 -8.52
C LYS A 281 3.24 15.71 -7.74
N GLU A 282 3.26 16.36 -6.59
CA GLU A 282 4.44 16.50 -5.74
C GLU A 282 4.55 15.38 -4.69
N ALA A 283 3.40 14.96 -4.16
CA ALA A 283 3.33 14.07 -3.01
C ALA A 283 3.16 12.60 -3.37
N VAL A 284 2.54 12.29 -4.52
CA VAL A 284 2.29 10.92 -4.95
C VAL A 284 3.24 10.52 -6.07
N THR A 285 3.98 9.43 -5.87
CA THR A 285 4.93 8.91 -6.86
C THR A 285 4.63 7.44 -7.15
N LEU A 286 4.47 7.12 -8.43
CA LEU A 286 4.43 5.75 -8.93
C LEU A 286 5.81 5.36 -9.46
N LEU A 287 6.42 4.33 -8.89
CA LEU A 287 7.65 3.71 -9.38
C LEU A 287 7.25 2.55 -10.30
N VAL A 288 7.37 2.77 -11.60
CA VAL A 288 6.82 1.87 -12.62
C VAL A 288 7.94 1.08 -13.27
N SER A 289 7.92 -0.25 -13.12
CA SER A 289 8.82 -1.15 -13.85
C SER A 289 8.15 -1.68 -15.13
N GLN A 290 8.94 -1.78 -16.20
CA GLN A 290 8.53 -2.38 -17.48
C GLN A 290 8.42 -3.90 -17.38
#